data_03e6e9b7c71a3ee6ac19175888c62ba6
#
_entry.id   03e6e9b7c71a3ee6ac19175888c62ba6
#
_cell.length_a   1.000
_cell.length_b   1.000
_cell.length_c   1.000
_cell.angle_alpha   90.00
_cell.angle_beta   90.00
_cell.angle_gamma   90.00
#
_symmetry.space_group_name_H-M   'P 1'
#
loop_
_entity.id
_entity.type
_entity.pdbx_description
1 polymer ?
#
loop_
_entity_poly.entity_id
_entity_poly.type
_entity_poly.pdbx_seq_one_letter_code
_entity_poly.pdbx_strand_id
1 'polypeptide(L)'
;MLALVVGAAALVVVKLSVPPPAAFDLGSVMFWIVVTLIASYGRVQLPGGVRAHLNTAPLLAAVFDTSIANPFALCWIAALGTFELRDFRGEVAWYGVLFNRSNFVLSAFVGWLALSVTRPWVKPGDTWGALAQIVIVGAAFALINNLLSVLAASVRSHSPFGKVWAVSVRQVAVGLLGQVPMGWLMAQIALTVGYWATLPFLVPLLLARYTFTKYAETRELFFGTVSALSQAIDAKDGFTRGHADRVSRIAGAVARQMDLGEAEIERIELAGLLHDIGKIGVEDRILMKPLRLDQDEQELMRRHPIYGASILEPSAALRPLVQMVLHHHENFDGTGYPEGLRGDAIPLGSRIIIVADAYEAMTSDRIYRKAIGHEKAMEQLAKYKGIQFDPKIVRAIEQLLAKRGPEAFEVSDLPPINYETLAQLRQRLAREPLVRDAHAG
;
A
#
# COMPACT_ATOMS: atom_id res chain seq x y z
N MET A 1 1.19 -18.12 17.37
CA MET A 1 1.49 -17.80 18.77
C MET A 1 0.99 -16.41 19.19
N LEU A 2 1.37 -15.31 18.51
CA LEU A 2 0.93 -13.96 18.88
C LEU A 2 -0.62 -13.82 19.02
N ALA A 3 -1.38 -14.33 18.04
CA ALA A 3 -2.83 -14.28 18.07
C ALA A 3 -3.44 -14.99 19.30
N LEU A 4 -2.85 -16.09 19.72
CA LEU A 4 -3.30 -16.81 20.93
C LEU A 4 -2.99 -16.02 22.20
N VAL A 5 -1.83 -15.38 22.29
CA VAL A 5 -1.44 -14.54 23.44
C VAL A 5 -2.36 -13.33 23.56
N VAL A 6 -2.58 -12.62 22.45
CA VAL A 6 -3.48 -11.47 22.42
C VAL A 6 -4.93 -11.88 22.68
N GLY A 7 -5.37 -13.05 22.16
CA GLY A 7 -6.66 -13.64 22.45
C GLY A 7 -6.83 -13.99 23.92
N ALA A 8 -5.82 -14.61 24.55
CA ALA A 8 -5.86 -14.93 25.98
C ALA A 8 -5.92 -13.65 26.83
N ALA A 9 -5.14 -12.61 26.49
CA ALA A 9 -5.22 -11.32 27.17
C ALA A 9 -6.61 -10.69 27.07
N ALA A 10 -7.23 -10.73 25.90
CA ALA A 10 -8.60 -10.23 25.72
C ALA A 10 -9.62 -11.03 26.56
N LEU A 11 -9.49 -12.35 26.61
CA LEU A 11 -10.36 -13.21 27.46
C LEU A 11 -10.19 -12.89 28.94
N VAL A 12 -8.96 -12.63 29.41
CA VAL A 12 -8.72 -12.22 30.81
C VAL A 12 -9.41 -10.90 31.10
N VAL A 13 -9.29 -9.92 30.19
CA VAL A 13 -9.97 -8.61 30.32
C VAL A 13 -11.48 -8.81 30.35
N VAL A 14 -12.07 -9.60 29.46
CA VAL A 14 -13.50 -9.93 29.47
C VAL A 14 -13.91 -10.54 30.82
N LYS A 15 -13.15 -11.52 31.30
CA LYS A 15 -13.42 -12.17 32.59
C LYS A 15 -13.35 -11.21 33.79
N LEU A 16 -12.34 -10.35 33.81
CA LEU A 16 -12.18 -9.33 34.87
C LEU A 16 -13.26 -8.25 34.80
N SER A 17 -13.88 -8.07 33.66
CA SER A 17 -14.92 -7.07 33.41
C SER A 17 -16.33 -7.57 33.72
N VAL A 18 -16.52 -8.87 34.08
CA VAL A 18 -17.83 -9.41 34.41
C VAL A 18 -18.40 -8.62 35.60
N PRO A 19 -19.56 -7.94 35.44
CA PRO A 19 -20.14 -7.16 36.51
C PRO A 19 -20.78 -8.07 37.59
N PRO A 20 -20.91 -7.56 38.80
CA PRO A 20 -22.03 -7.99 39.65
C PRO A 20 -23.33 -7.74 38.85
N PRO A 21 -24.42 -8.46 39.10
CA PRO A 21 -25.61 -8.49 38.23
C PRO A 21 -26.40 -7.15 38.18
N ALA A 22 -25.70 -6.04 37.92
CA ALA A 22 -26.29 -4.72 37.69
C ALA A 22 -26.60 -4.61 36.18
N ALA A 23 -27.82 -4.32 35.85
CA ALA A 23 -28.35 -4.22 34.50
C ALA A 23 -27.57 -3.19 33.67
N PHE A 24 -27.04 -3.64 32.52
CA PHE A 24 -26.66 -2.75 31.44
C PHE A 24 -27.84 -2.68 30.46
N ASP A 25 -28.03 -1.50 29.84
CA ASP A 25 -29.06 -1.35 28.82
C ASP A 25 -28.70 -2.16 27.57
N LEU A 26 -29.38 -3.27 27.38
CA LEU A 26 -29.17 -4.15 26.22
C LEU A 26 -29.45 -3.41 24.90
N GLY A 27 -30.39 -2.44 24.91
CA GLY A 27 -30.72 -1.65 23.72
C GLY A 27 -29.53 -0.82 23.24
N SER A 28 -28.87 -0.14 24.15
CA SER A 28 -27.67 0.67 23.86
C SER A 28 -26.52 -0.20 23.35
N VAL A 29 -26.29 -1.35 23.96
CA VAL A 29 -25.25 -2.29 23.54
C VAL A 29 -25.51 -2.80 22.12
N MET A 30 -26.74 -3.26 21.85
CA MET A 30 -27.13 -3.74 20.52
C MET A 30 -27.04 -2.64 19.47
N PHE A 31 -27.43 -1.40 19.81
CA PHE A 31 -27.29 -0.26 18.92
C PHE A 31 -25.83 -0.06 18.49
N TRP A 32 -24.91 0.04 19.45
CA TRP A 32 -23.49 0.24 19.13
C TRP A 32 -22.86 -0.94 18.41
N ILE A 33 -23.27 -2.18 18.68
CA ILE A 33 -22.85 -3.36 17.89
C ILE A 33 -23.27 -3.17 16.44
N VAL A 34 -24.52 -2.82 16.17
CA VAL A 34 -25.05 -2.68 14.81
C VAL A 34 -24.38 -1.52 14.09
N VAL A 35 -24.26 -0.35 14.70
CA VAL A 35 -23.60 0.83 14.09
C VAL A 35 -22.13 0.56 13.79
N THR A 36 -21.42 -0.10 14.73
CA THR A 36 -20.01 -0.46 14.52
C THR A 36 -19.88 -1.52 13.42
N LEU A 37 -20.80 -2.48 13.35
CA LEU A 37 -20.83 -3.50 12.31
C LEU A 37 -21.09 -2.91 10.91
N ILE A 38 -22.02 -1.96 10.80
CA ILE A 38 -22.26 -1.21 9.54
C ILE A 38 -20.98 -0.46 9.12
N ALA A 39 -20.32 0.22 10.04
CA ALA A 39 -19.06 0.92 9.77
C ALA A 39 -17.89 -0.04 9.44
N SER A 40 -17.94 -1.29 9.93
CA SER A 40 -16.97 -2.35 9.65
C SER A 40 -17.16 -3.00 8.28
N TYR A 41 -18.31 -2.77 7.63
CA TYR A 41 -18.63 -3.38 6.33
C TYR A 41 -17.68 -2.90 5.24
N GLY A 42 -16.58 -3.66 5.07
CA GLY A 42 -15.53 -3.46 4.08
C GLY A 42 -14.39 -2.54 4.53
N ARG A 43 -13.21 -2.84 4.02
CA ARG A 43 -11.97 -2.11 4.31
C ARG A 43 -11.76 -0.96 3.33
N VAL A 44 -11.13 0.07 3.83
CA VAL A 44 -10.56 1.14 3.01
C VAL A 44 -9.08 0.88 2.88
N GLN A 45 -8.60 0.66 1.65
CA GLN A 45 -7.17 0.65 1.36
C GLN A 45 -6.74 2.08 1.01
N LEU A 46 -5.87 2.64 1.84
CA LEU A 46 -5.23 3.91 1.56
C LEU A 46 -3.98 3.70 0.68
N PRO A 47 -3.51 4.75 -0.03
CA PRO A 47 -2.23 4.71 -0.73
C PRO A 47 -1.10 4.26 0.20
N GLY A 48 -0.14 3.46 -0.31
CA GLY A 48 0.93 2.88 0.50
C GLY A 48 0.55 1.59 1.24
N GLY A 49 -0.58 0.94 0.89
CA GLY A 49 -0.99 -0.36 1.45
C GLY A 49 -1.58 -0.30 2.85
N VAL A 50 -1.83 0.92 3.34
CA VAL A 50 -2.42 1.16 4.66
C VAL A 50 -3.90 0.82 4.66
N ARG A 51 -4.34 0.18 5.72
CA ARG A 51 -5.74 -0.18 5.93
C ARG A 51 -6.35 0.74 6.97
N ALA A 52 -7.31 1.57 6.55
CA ALA A 52 -8.09 2.39 7.47
C ALA A 52 -9.34 1.62 7.91
N HIS A 53 -9.60 1.64 9.21
CA HIS A 53 -10.80 1.07 9.81
C HIS A 53 -11.75 2.20 10.20
N LEU A 54 -12.90 2.30 9.55
CA LEU A 54 -13.90 3.34 9.83
C LEU A 54 -14.76 3.02 11.07
N ASN A 55 -14.71 1.79 11.55
CA ASN A 55 -15.40 1.33 12.75
C ASN A 55 -14.82 1.88 14.07
N THR A 56 -13.68 2.54 14.02
CA THR A 56 -13.05 3.12 15.20
C THR A 56 -13.90 4.26 15.81
N ALA A 57 -14.56 5.10 14.99
CA ALA A 57 -15.39 6.18 15.50
C ALA A 57 -16.62 5.67 16.28
N PRO A 58 -17.46 4.75 15.76
CA PRO A 58 -18.57 4.18 16.55
C PRO A 58 -18.09 3.39 17.77
N LEU A 59 -16.96 2.69 17.68
CA LEU A 59 -16.40 1.98 18.83
C LEU A 59 -15.92 2.94 19.92
N LEU A 60 -15.27 4.05 19.55
CA LEU A 60 -14.93 5.12 20.48
C LEU A 60 -16.19 5.81 21.05
N ALA A 61 -17.24 5.96 20.25
CA ALA A 61 -18.52 6.47 20.75
C ALA A 61 -19.07 5.57 21.87
N ALA A 62 -19.02 4.25 21.70
CA ALA A 62 -19.40 3.33 22.77
C ALA A 62 -18.49 3.44 24.01
N VAL A 63 -17.18 3.73 23.83
CA VAL A 63 -16.26 3.98 24.95
C VAL A 63 -16.64 5.26 25.71
N PHE A 64 -17.01 6.33 25.01
CA PHE A 64 -17.43 7.61 25.60
C PHE A 64 -18.87 7.61 26.12
N ASP A 65 -19.69 6.64 25.73
CA ASP A 65 -21.07 6.51 26.18
C ASP A 65 -21.12 6.08 27.64
N THR A 66 -21.39 7.07 28.53
CA THR A 66 -21.39 6.84 29.95
C THR A 66 -22.59 6.00 30.44
N SER A 67 -23.60 5.77 29.61
CA SER A 67 -24.68 4.84 29.91
C SER A 67 -24.23 3.37 29.84
N ILE A 68 -23.16 3.13 29.07
CA ILE A 68 -22.46 1.83 28.98
C ILE A 68 -21.30 1.83 29.99
N ALA A 69 -21.58 2.09 31.26
CA ALA A 69 -20.55 2.15 32.32
C ALA A 69 -19.80 0.81 32.54
N ASN A 70 -20.26 -0.26 31.91
CA ASN A 70 -19.75 -1.60 32.08
C ASN A 70 -18.73 -1.99 31.01
N PRO A 71 -17.46 -2.24 31.40
CA PRO A 71 -16.42 -2.65 30.45
C PRO A 71 -16.71 -3.99 29.77
N PHE A 72 -17.49 -4.87 30.40
CA PHE A 72 -17.92 -6.14 29.79
C PHE A 72 -18.79 -5.90 28.55
N ALA A 73 -19.75 -4.96 28.62
CA ALA A 73 -20.56 -4.59 27.46
C ALA A 73 -19.72 -4.01 26.32
N LEU A 74 -18.72 -3.18 26.63
CA LEU A 74 -17.77 -2.65 25.64
C LEU A 74 -16.94 -3.74 24.97
N CYS A 75 -16.52 -4.77 25.73
CA CYS A 75 -15.84 -5.93 25.14
C CYS A 75 -16.71 -6.65 24.10
N TRP A 76 -18.02 -6.80 24.36
CA TRP A 76 -18.95 -7.38 23.40
C TRP A 76 -19.14 -6.49 22.16
N ILE A 77 -19.29 -5.18 22.34
CA ILE A 77 -19.39 -4.23 21.23
C ILE A 77 -18.12 -4.33 20.36
N ALA A 78 -16.96 -4.33 20.97
CA ALA A 78 -15.69 -4.44 20.26
C ALA A 78 -15.52 -5.79 19.54
N ALA A 79 -15.91 -6.90 20.18
CA ALA A 79 -15.79 -8.24 19.61
C ALA A 79 -16.75 -8.46 18.46
N LEU A 80 -18.03 -8.11 18.62
CA LEU A 80 -19.08 -8.38 17.65
C LEU A 80 -19.23 -7.28 16.60
N GLY A 81 -19.18 -6.01 17.00
CA GLY A 81 -19.37 -4.87 16.11
C GLY A 81 -18.24 -4.66 15.09
N THR A 82 -17.08 -5.26 15.33
CA THR A 82 -15.93 -5.11 14.41
C THR A 82 -15.77 -6.27 13.41
N PHE A 83 -16.73 -7.21 13.31
CA PHE A 83 -16.70 -8.26 12.30
C PHE A 83 -16.80 -7.68 10.87
N GLU A 84 -16.07 -8.30 9.94
CA GLU A 84 -16.09 -7.97 8.51
C GLU A 84 -16.70 -9.16 7.73
N LEU A 85 -17.33 -8.89 6.58
CA LEU A 85 -17.96 -9.91 5.75
C LEU A 85 -16.99 -11.04 5.34
N ARG A 86 -15.73 -10.69 5.08
CA ARG A 86 -14.67 -11.64 4.71
C ARG A 86 -14.24 -12.58 5.84
N ASP A 87 -14.49 -12.20 7.11
CA ASP A 87 -14.25 -13.09 8.25
C ASP A 87 -15.19 -14.31 8.15
N PHE A 88 -16.42 -14.09 7.66
CA PHE A 88 -17.41 -15.13 7.42
C PHE A 88 -17.20 -15.90 6.12
N ARG A 89 -16.58 -15.28 5.12
CA ARG A 89 -16.25 -15.93 3.83
C ARG A 89 -14.98 -16.78 3.88
N GLY A 90 -14.30 -16.83 5.02
CA GLY A 90 -13.04 -17.57 5.15
C GLY A 90 -11.85 -16.96 4.43
N GLU A 91 -11.96 -15.71 3.98
CA GLU A 91 -10.87 -14.97 3.31
C GLU A 91 -9.76 -14.57 4.31
N VAL A 92 -10.04 -14.62 5.60
CA VAL A 92 -9.10 -14.37 6.69
C VAL A 92 -8.91 -15.65 7.48
N ALA A 93 -7.65 -16.05 7.69
CA ALA A 93 -7.36 -17.20 8.54
C ALA A 93 -7.92 -16.95 9.96
N TRP A 94 -8.45 -17.99 10.60
CA TRP A 94 -9.11 -17.90 11.92
C TRP A 94 -8.29 -17.18 12.99
N TYR A 95 -6.96 -17.39 13.00
CA TYR A 95 -6.05 -16.71 13.93
C TYR A 95 -5.94 -15.21 13.64
N GLY A 96 -6.13 -14.79 12.40
CA GLY A 96 -6.19 -13.36 12.02
C GLY A 96 -7.49 -12.70 12.51
N VAL A 97 -8.61 -13.43 12.40
CA VAL A 97 -9.91 -13.00 12.96
C VAL A 97 -9.79 -12.86 14.47
N LEU A 98 -9.27 -13.87 15.16
CA LEU A 98 -9.06 -13.85 16.61
C LEU A 98 -8.19 -12.66 17.02
N PHE A 99 -7.05 -12.46 16.35
CA PHE A 99 -6.15 -11.34 16.63
C PHE A 99 -6.84 -9.99 16.48
N ASN A 100 -7.52 -9.75 15.36
CA ASN A 100 -8.17 -8.49 15.08
C ASN A 100 -9.26 -8.17 16.12
N ARG A 101 -10.11 -9.16 16.48
CA ARG A 101 -11.17 -8.97 17.49
C ARG A 101 -10.54 -8.67 18.86
N SER A 102 -9.57 -9.44 19.26
CA SER A 102 -8.86 -9.26 20.53
C SER A 102 -8.16 -7.91 20.61
N ASN A 103 -7.58 -7.44 19.53
CA ASN A 103 -6.98 -6.11 19.46
C ASN A 103 -8.01 -5.00 19.74
N PHE A 104 -9.19 -5.05 19.10
CA PHE A 104 -10.24 -4.07 19.36
C PHE A 104 -10.80 -4.15 20.80
N VAL A 105 -10.96 -5.36 21.35
CA VAL A 105 -11.38 -5.56 22.75
C VAL A 105 -10.39 -4.91 23.71
N LEU A 106 -9.09 -5.17 23.56
CA LEU A 106 -8.06 -4.60 24.39
C LEU A 106 -7.98 -3.07 24.25
N SER A 107 -8.11 -2.56 23.03
CA SER A 107 -8.09 -1.13 22.76
C SER A 107 -9.30 -0.41 23.39
N ALA A 108 -10.50 -0.99 23.25
CA ALA A 108 -11.72 -0.44 23.87
C ALA A 108 -11.64 -0.45 25.40
N PHE A 109 -11.13 -1.54 25.98
CA PHE A 109 -10.93 -1.64 27.43
C PHE A 109 -9.95 -0.60 27.96
N VAL A 110 -8.80 -0.40 27.30
CA VAL A 110 -7.81 0.60 27.72
C VAL A 110 -8.35 2.01 27.52
N GLY A 111 -9.12 2.27 26.45
CA GLY A 111 -9.85 3.52 26.26
C GLY A 111 -10.85 3.78 27.40
N TRP A 112 -11.64 2.79 27.79
CA TRP A 112 -12.55 2.86 28.92
C TRP A 112 -11.81 3.11 30.27
N LEU A 113 -10.69 2.43 30.49
CA LEU A 113 -9.85 2.65 31.67
C LEU A 113 -9.35 4.09 31.73
N ALA A 114 -8.85 4.61 30.61
CA ALA A 114 -8.42 6.00 30.51
C ALA A 114 -9.56 6.98 30.79
N LEU A 115 -10.77 6.71 30.26
CA LEU A 115 -11.97 7.49 30.55
C LEU A 115 -12.32 7.46 32.05
N SER A 116 -12.29 6.26 32.65
CA SER A 116 -12.62 6.05 34.07
C SER A 116 -11.66 6.82 35.01
N VAL A 117 -10.36 6.82 34.71
CA VAL A 117 -9.32 7.50 35.46
C VAL A 117 -9.42 9.01 35.29
N THR A 118 -9.73 9.50 34.09
CA THR A 118 -9.75 10.94 33.80
C THR A 118 -11.09 11.61 34.14
N ARG A 119 -12.18 10.84 34.22
CA ARG A 119 -13.53 11.35 34.51
C ARG A 119 -13.62 12.23 35.78
N PRO A 120 -13.01 11.89 36.91
CA PRO A 120 -13.04 12.75 38.10
C PRO A 120 -12.33 14.10 37.93
N TRP A 121 -11.46 14.24 36.93
CA TRP A 121 -10.68 15.45 36.67
C TRP A 121 -11.47 16.52 35.91
N VAL A 122 -12.52 16.11 35.18
CA VAL A 122 -13.33 17.00 34.33
C VAL A 122 -14.55 17.48 35.10
N LYS A 123 -14.59 18.78 35.41
CA LYS A 123 -15.74 19.42 36.07
C LYS A 123 -16.81 19.78 35.03
N PRO A 124 -18.09 19.88 35.43
CA PRO A 124 -19.13 20.41 34.55
C PRO A 124 -18.76 21.81 34.05
N GLY A 125 -18.80 22.02 32.73
CA GLY A 125 -18.42 23.28 32.08
C GLY A 125 -16.92 23.46 31.81
N ASP A 126 -16.06 22.52 32.22
CA ASP A 126 -14.61 22.55 31.90
C ASP A 126 -14.33 22.04 30.48
N THR A 127 -14.34 22.98 29.54
CA THR A 127 -14.08 22.66 28.11
C THR A 127 -12.66 22.12 27.88
N TRP A 128 -11.66 22.66 28.58
CA TRP A 128 -10.28 22.23 28.41
C TRP A 128 -10.03 20.86 29.01
N GLY A 129 -10.62 20.58 30.18
CA GLY A 129 -10.58 19.23 30.77
C GLY A 129 -11.27 18.20 29.89
N ALA A 130 -12.43 18.55 29.31
CA ALA A 130 -13.11 17.66 28.35
C ALA A 130 -12.28 17.39 27.10
N LEU A 131 -11.66 18.41 26.52
CA LEU A 131 -10.75 18.22 25.36
C LEU A 131 -9.54 17.36 25.72
N ALA A 132 -8.91 17.61 26.86
CA ALA A 132 -7.81 16.78 27.35
C ALA A 132 -8.23 15.33 27.54
N GLN A 133 -9.41 15.07 28.08
CA GLN A 133 -9.97 13.74 28.26
C GLN A 133 -10.17 13.03 26.90
N ILE A 134 -10.75 13.72 25.91
CA ILE A 134 -10.93 13.19 24.54
C ILE A 134 -9.58 12.75 23.96
N VAL A 135 -8.55 13.59 24.07
CA VAL A 135 -7.21 13.30 23.56
C VAL A 135 -6.59 12.10 24.30
N ILE A 136 -6.67 12.06 25.63
CA ILE A 136 -6.10 10.97 26.45
C ILE A 136 -6.77 9.64 26.12
N VAL A 137 -8.10 9.60 26.08
CA VAL A 137 -8.87 8.38 25.76
C VAL A 137 -8.57 7.90 24.34
N GLY A 138 -8.59 8.82 23.37
CA GLY A 138 -8.27 8.52 21.99
C GLY A 138 -6.83 8.02 21.80
N ALA A 139 -5.87 8.67 22.46
CA ALA A 139 -4.47 8.26 22.43
C ALA A 139 -4.24 6.89 23.08
N ALA A 140 -4.89 6.61 24.22
CA ALA A 140 -4.80 5.34 24.91
C ALA A 140 -5.34 4.18 24.06
N PHE A 141 -6.53 4.37 23.47
CA PHE A 141 -7.12 3.42 22.52
C PHE A 141 -6.18 3.17 21.33
N ALA A 142 -5.72 4.22 20.70
CA ALA A 142 -4.89 4.14 19.50
C ALA A 142 -3.51 3.54 19.76
N LEU A 143 -2.91 3.84 20.90
CA LEU A 143 -1.61 3.29 21.29
C LEU A 143 -1.66 1.76 21.30
N ILE A 144 -2.65 1.18 21.97
CA ILE A 144 -2.81 -0.27 22.05
C ILE A 144 -3.12 -0.86 20.68
N ASN A 145 -4.09 -0.25 19.96
CA ASN A 145 -4.48 -0.71 18.63
C ASN A 145 -3.29 -0.73 17.65
N ASN A 146 -2.51 0.35 17.65
CA ASN A 146 -1.35 0.48 16.78
C ASN A 146 -0.18 -0.42 17.22
N LEU A 147 0.12 -0.48 18.52
CA LEU A 147 1.19 -1.31 19.07
C LEU A 147 1.02 -2.78 18.67
N LEU A 148 -0.18 -3.33 18.89
CA LEU A 148 -0.48 -4.72 18.53
C LEU A 148 -0.45 -4.94 17.02
N SER A 149 -1.00 -4.01 16.24
CA SER A 149 -0.99 -4.08 14.78
C SER A 149 0.43 -4.04 14.20
N VAL A 150 1.29 -3.15 14.70
CA VAL A 150 2.69 -3.04 14.30
C VAL A 150 3.49 -4.28 14.71
N LEU A 151 3.25 -4.80 15.90
CA LEU A 151 3.88 -6.04 16.35
C LEU A 151 3.52 -7.22 15.42
N ALA A 152 2.24 -7.35 15.06
CA ALA A 152 1.81 -8.38 14.11
C ALA A 152 2.40 -8.19 12.71
N ALA A 153 2.48 -6.95 12.23
CA ALA A 153 3.09 -6.62 10.95
C ALA A 153 4.59 -6.90 10.94
N SER A 154 5.31 -6.50 11.99
CA SER A 154 6.75 -6.75 12.16
C SER A 154 7.07 -8.25 12.14
N VAL A 155 6.29 -9.05 12.89
CA VAL A 155 6.46 -10.52 12.91
C VAL A 155 6.19 -11.14 11.56
N ARG A 156 5.13 -10.68 10.85
CA ARG A 156 4.76 -11.22 9.53
C ARG A 156 5.78 -10.87 8.45
N SER A 157 6.26 -9.62 8.43
CA SER A 157 7.16 -9.11 7.39
C SER A 157 8.64 -9.34 7.70
N HIS A 158 8.97 -9.94 8.85
CA HIS A 158 10.34 -10.08 9.36
C HIS A 158 11.11 -8.74 9.38
N SER A 159 10.38 -7.62 9.52
CA SER A 159 10.94 -6.27 9.51
C SER A 159 11.15 -5.73 10.93
N PRO A 160 12.19 -4.93 11.20
CA PRO A 160 12.42 -4.34 12.52
C PRO A 160 11.22 -3.54 13.00
N PHE A 161 10.80 -3.75 14.25
CA PHE A 161 9.65 -3.10 14.87
C PHE A 161 9.69 -1.57 14.72
N GLY A 162 10.84 -0.91 14.98
CA GLY A 162 10.99 0.53 14.91
C GLY A 162 10.71 1.11 13.52
N LYS A 163 11.08 0.39 12.45
CA LYS A 163 10.80 0.80 11.05
C LYS A 163 9.31 0.74 10.75
N VAL A 164 8.65 -0.35 11.13
CA VAL A 164 7.19 -0.52 10.94
C VAL A 164 6.41 0.49 11.78
N TRP A 165 6.87 0.75 13.02
CA TRP A 165 6.28 1.73 13.93
C TRP A 165 6.31 3.15 13.37
N ALA A 166 7.47 3.61 12.88
CA ALA A 166 7.63 4.97 12.35
C ALA A 166 6.67 5.26 11.17
N VAL A 167 6.46 4.27 10.29
CA VAL A 167 5.50 4.37 9.18
C VAL A 167 4.07 4.38 9.70
N SER A 168 3.74 3.47 10.62
CA SER A 168 2.37 3.28 11.13
C SER A 168 1.88 4.47 11.96
N VAL A 169 2.72 5.06 12.82
CA VAL A 169 2.34 6.19 13.68
C VAL A 169 1.86 7.39 12.86
N ARG A 170 2.57 7.74 11.79
CA ARG A 170 2.18 8.86 10.92
C ARG A 170 0.79 8.65 10.30
N GLN A 171 0.49 7.42 9.91
CA GLN A 171 -0.77 7.07 9.27
C GLN A 171 -1.93 7.04 10.27
N VAL A 172 -1.70 6.47 11.45
CA VAL A 172 -2.70 6.39 12.52
C VAL A 172 -3.04 7.77 13.06
N ALA A 173 -2.04 8.66 13.21
CA ALA A 173 -2.27 10.01 13.71
C ALA A 173 -3.31 10.80 12.88
N VAL A 174 -3.24 10.70 11.55
CA VAL A 174 -4.22 11.34 10.64
C VAL A 174 -5.62 10.76 10.85
N GLY A 175 -5.75 9.44 10.97
CA GLY A 175 -7.04 8.78 11.22
C GLY A 175 -7.65 9.18 12.56
N LEU A 176 -6.84 9.32 13.60
CA LEU A 176 -7.29 9.68 14.94
C LEU A 176 -7.84 11.11 15.04
N LEU A 177 -7.21 12.06 14.33
CA LEU A 177 -7.66 13.47 14.31
C LEU A 177 -9.13 13.61 13.89
N GLY A 178 -9.63 12.73 13.01
CA GLY A 178 -11.03 12.74 12.60
C GLY A 178 -11.93 11.83 13.44
N GLN A 179 -11.47 10.62 13.74
CA GLN A 179 -12.34 9.58 14.33
C GLN A 179 -12.55 9.74 15.83
N VAL A 180 -11.57 10.27 16.58
CA VAL A 180 -11.71 10.46 18.03
C VAL A 180 -12.74 11.56 18.39
N PRO A 181 -12.66 12.78 17.83
CA PRO A 181 -13.68 13.79 18.03
C PRO A 181 -15.07 13.35 17.54
N MET A 182 -15.13 12.66 16.40
CA MET A 182 -16.39 12.13 15.87
C MET A 182 -17.02 11.13 16.84
N GLY A 183 -16.25 10.18 17.37
CA GLY A 183 -16.75 9.20 18.34
C GLY A 183 -17.25 9.87 19.61
N TRP A 184 -16.52 10.85 20.14
CA TRP A 184 -16.97 11.62 21.29
C TRP A 184 -18.29 12.36 20.99
N LEU A 185 -18.38 13.05 19.85
CA LEU A 185 -19.58 13.78 19.46
C LEU A 185 -20.80 12.85 19.29
N MET A 186 -20.60 11.68 18.67
CA MET A 186 -21.65 10.65 18.57
C MET A 186 -22.13 10.24 19.95
N ALA A 187 -21.24 10.01 20.92
CA ALA A 187 -21.61 9.66 22.29
C ALA A 187 -22.42 10.79 22.96
N GLN A 188 -21.98 12.06 22.82
CA GLN A 188 -22.72 13.20 23.42
C GLN A 188 -24.12 13.33 22.81
N ILE A 189 -24.29 13.15 21.51
CA ILE A 189 -25.60 13.19 20.84
C ILE A 189 -26.47 12.00 21.29
N ALA A 190 -25.90 10.81 21.41
CA ALA A 190 -26.62 9.64 21.93
C ALA A 190 -27.16 9.89 23.33
N LEU A 191 -26.38 10.50 24.20
CA LEU A 191 -26.74 10.79 25.61
C LEU A 191 -27.74 11.92 25.75
N THR A 192 -27.70 12.93 24.86
CA THR A 192 -28.51 14.17 25.02
C THR A 192 -29.78 14.16 24.17
N VAL A 193 -29.73 13.63 22.98
CA VAL A 193 -30.82 13.63 21.99
C VAL A 193 -31.41 12.23 21.78
N GLY A 194 -30.57 11.20 21.93
CA GLY A 194 -30.93 9.81 21.76
C GLY A 194 -30.10 9.10 20.66
N TYR A 195 -30.04 7.79 20.74
CA TYR A 195 -29.17 6.96 19.89
C TYR A 195 -29.43 7.16 18.39
N TRP A 196 -30.69 7.27 17.98
CA TRP A 196 -31.07 7.42 16.56
C TRP A 196 -30.51 8.71 15.92
N ALA A 197 -30.29 9.74 16.72
CA ALA A 197 -29.71 11.01 16.27
C ALA A 197 -28.23 10.87 15.87
N THR A 198 -27.59 9.75 16.15
CA THR A 198 -26.20 9.47 15.73
C THR A 198 -26.10 8.85 14.34
N LEU A 199 -27.18 8.31 13.78
CA LEU A 199 -27.18 7.64 12.48
C LEU A 199 -26.68 8.54 11.32
N PRO A 200 -26.98 9.86 11.27
CA PRO A 200 -26.41 10.73 10.26
C PRO A 200 -24.89 10.71 10.16
N PHE A 201 -24.17 10.36 11.25
CA PHE A 201 -22.71 10.21 11.22
C PHE A 201 -22.23 9.02 10.40
N LEU A 202 -23.08 8.05 10.11
CA LEU A 202 -22.75 6.98 9.18
C LEU A 202 -22.59 7.52 7.75
N VAL A 203 -23.26 8.59 7.36
CA VAL A 203 -23.19 9.17 6.02
C VAL A 203 -21.76 9.60 5.66
N PRO A 204 -21.07 10.47 6.43
CA PRO A 204 -19.69 10.82 6.10
C PRO A 204 -18.74 9.64 6.18
N LEU A 205 -18.96 8.65 7.07
CA LEU A 205 -18.14 7.44 7.13
C LEU A 205 -18.31 6.58 5.88
N LEU A 206 -19.55 6.37 5.44
CA LEU A 206 -19.84 5.59 4.23
C LEU A 206 -19.38 6.33 2.96
N LEU A 207 -19.53 7.66 2.91
CA LEU A 207 -19.04 8.48 1.81
C LEU A 207 -17.51 8.45 1.72
N ALA A 208 -16.82 8.62 2.83
CA ALA A 208 -15.36 8.50 2.88
C ALA A 208 -14.93 7.11 2.37
N ARG A 209 -15.59 6.06 2.86
CA ARG A 209 -15.33 4.70 2.37
C ARG A 209 -15.53 4.57 0.86
N TYR A 210 -16.67 5.00 0.35
CA TYR A 210 -16.97 4.95 -1.09
C TYR A 210 -15.89 5.66 -1.91
N THR A 211 -15.53 6.88 -1.50
CA THR A 211 -14.50 7.69 -2.18
C THR A 211 -13.14 7.00 -2.18
N PHE A 212 -12.69 6.47 -1.03
CA PHE A 212 -11.42 5.77 -0.95
C PHE A 212 -11.41 4.45 -1.72
N THR A 213 -12.52 3.70 -1.71
CA THR A 213 -12.63 2.47 -2.50
C THR A 213 -12.54 2.79 -3.99
N LYS A 214 -13.27 3.81 -4.45
CA LYS A 214 -13.23 4.25 -5.85
C LYS A 214 -11.85 4.78 -6.25
N TYR A 215 -11.18 5.50 -5.37
CA TYR A 215 -9.80 5.94 -5.59
C TYR A 215 -8.84 4.74 -5.75
N ALA A 216 -8.95 3.74 -4.89
CA ALA A 216 -8.12 2.53 -4.97
C ALA A 216 -8.38 1.73 -6.26
N GLU A 217 -9.65 1.52 -6.63
CA GLU A 217 -10.04 0.86 -7.88
C GLU A 217 -9.50 1.62 -9.11
N THR A 218 -9.67 2.94 -9.14
CA THR A 218 -9.18 3.78 -10.25
C THR A 218 -7.66 3.71 -10.37
N ARG A 219 -6.97 3.72 -9.23
CA ARG A 219 -5.52 3.58 -9.19
C ARG A 219 -5.07 2.21 -9.70
N GLU A 220 -5.71 1.15 -9.26
CA GLU A 220 -5.41 -0.21 -9.74
C GLU A 220 -5.63 -0.35 -11.25
N LEU A 221 -6.75 0.18 -11.76
CA LEU A 221 -7.04 0.23 -13.21
C LEU A 221 -5.96 1.02 -13.97
N PHE A 222 -5.54 2.17 -13.44
CA PHE A 222 -4.48 2.97 -14.06
C PHE A 222 -3.17 2.18 -14.15
N PHE A 223 -2.70 1.60 -13.05
CA PHE A 223 -1.47 0.81 -13.04
C PHE A 223 -1.58 -0.44 -13.94
N GLY A 224 -2.72 -1.12 -13.90
CA GLY A 224 -2.99 -2.27 -14.77
C GLY A 224 -2.94 -1.91 -16.25
N THR A 225 -3.51 -0.76 -16.63
CA THR A 225 -3.48 -0.27 -18.02
C THR A 225 -2.06 0.09 -18.45
N VAL A 226 -1.31 0.81 -17.61
CA VAL A 226 0.10 1.17 -17.89
C VAL A 226 0.95 -0.09 -18.03
N SER A 227 0.79 -1.08 -17.14
CA SER A 227 1.50 -2.35 -17.23
C SER A 227 1.15 -3.12 -18.50
N ALA A 228 -0.13 -3.16 -18.89
CA ALA A 228 -0.55 -3.82 -20.13
C ALA A 228 0.05 -3.16 -21.39
N LEU A 229 0.12 -1.83 -21.42
CA LEU A 229 0.78 -1.09 -22.50
C LEU A 229 2.27 -1.39 -22.58
N SER A 230 2.97 -1.40 -21.45
CA SER A 230 4.39 -1.75 -21.38
C SER A 230 4.64 -3.18 -21.83
N GLN A 231 3.83 -4.15 -21.41
CA GLN A 231 3.93 -5.54 -21.86
C GLN A 231 3.68 -5.71 -23.37
N ALA A 232 2.78 -4.90 -23.95
CA ALA A 232 2.56 -4.93 -25.40
C ALA A 232 3.80 -4.48 -26.18
N ILE A 233 4.56 -3.53 -25.64
CA ILE A 233 5.81 -3.06 -26.24
C ILE A 233 6.93 -4.09 -26.08
N ASP A 234 7.07 -4.67 -24.88
CA ASP A 234 8.00 -5.77 -24.62
C ASP A 234 7.75 -6.94 -25.59
N ALA A 235 6.47 -7.25 -25.88
CA ALA A 235 6.10 -8.30 -26.82
C ALA A 235 6.47 -7.97 -28.26
N LYS A 236 6.43 -6.69 -28.66
CA LYS A 236 6.82 -6.20 -29.99
C LYS A 236 8.33 -6.21 -30.18
N ASP A 237 9.11 -5.87 -29.16
CA ASP A 237 10.58 -5.77 -29.22
C ASP A 237 11.28 -7.16 -29.20
N GLY A 238 10.55 -8.26 -29.01
CA GLY A 238 11.14 -9.59 -28.87
C GLY A 238 12.02 -9.74 -27.61
N PHE A 239 12.08 -8.73 -26.75
CA PHE A 239 12.71 -8.81 -25.44
C PHE A 239 11.91 -9.74 -24.51
N THR A 240 12.58 -10.26 -23.50
CA THR A 240 11.97 -11.13 -22.49
C THR A 240 10.75 -10.46 -21.87
N ARG A 241 9.63 -11.17 -21.87
CA ARG A 241 8.38 -10.73 -21.23
C ARG A 241 8.62 -10.25 -19.83
N GLY A 242 8.00 -9.12 -19.50
CA GLY A 242 8.06 -8.52 -18.16
C GLY A 242 9.41 -7.86 -17.85
N HIS A 243 10.22 -7.55 -18.86
CA HIS A 243 11.43 -6.76 -18.69
C HIS A 243 11.14 -5.43 -18.00
N ALA A 244 10.23 -4.64 -18.53
CA ALA A 244 9.88 -3.34 -17.98
C ALA A 244 9.33 -3.43 -16.55
N ASP A 245 8.55 -4.48 -16.21
CA ASP A 245 8.09 -4.70 -14.84
C ASP A 245 9.25 -5.03 -13.90
N ARG A 246 10.22 -5.85 -14.33
CA ARG A 246 11.41 -6.13 -13.52
C ARG A 246 12.30 -4.91 -13.35
N VAL A 247 12.53 -4.12 -14.41
CA VAL A 247 13.25 -2.84 -14.31
C VAL A 247 12.57 -1.90 -13.32
N SER A 248 11.25 -1.74 -13.41
CA SER A 248 10.45 -0.95 -12.48
C SER A 248 10.67 -1.36 -11.02
N ARG A 249 10.61 -2.67 -10.72
CA ARG A 249 10.78 -3.20 -9.36
C ARG A 249 12.20 -3.03 -8.84
N ILE A 250 13.20 -3.28 -9.66
CA ILE A 250 14.61 -3.06 -9.30
C ILE A 250 14.83 -1.57 -9.00
N ALA A 251 14.35 -0.68 -9.87
CA ALA A 251 14.46 0.76 -9.70
C ALA A 251 13.78 1.23 -8.40
N GLY A 252 12.57 0.74 -8.11
CA GLY A 252 11.87 1.03 -6.86
C GLY A 252 12.61 0.49 -5.62
N ALA A 253 13.17 -0.72 -5.70
CA ALA A 253 13.94 -1.29 -4.60
C ALA A 253 15.22 -0.50 -4.31
N VAL A 254 15.93 -0.05 -5.35
CA VAL A 254 17.09 0.83 -5.25
C VAL A 254 16.70 2.19 -4.68
N ALA A 255 15.60 2.79 -5.14
CA ALA A 255 15.08 4.06 -4.65
C ALA A 255 14.72 3.98 -3.15
N ARG A 256 14.12 2.87 -2.70
CA ARG A 256 13.86 2.60 -1.25
C ARG A 256 15.15 2.43 -0.46
N GLN A 257 16.16 1.76 -1.01
CA GLN A 257 17.46 1.62 -0.35
C GLN A 257 18.18 2.97 -0.21
N MET A 258 17.91 3.92 -1.12
CA MET A 258 18.41 5.29 -1.06
C MET A 258 17.57 6.20 -0.14
N ASP A 259 16.55 5.68 0.54
CA ASP A 259 15.67 6.39 1.47
C ASP A 259 14.89 7.54 0.82
N LEU A 260 14.50 7.39 -0.45
CA LEU A 260 13.65 8.36 -1.15
C LEU A 260 12.22 8.31 -0.62
N GLY A 261 11.48 9.43 -0.78
CA GLY A 261 10.07 9.52 -0.39
C GLY A 261 9.17 8.64 -1.28
N GLU A 262 8.09 8.09 -0.71
CA GLU A 262 7.18 7.17 -1.42
C GLU A 262 6.65 7.72 -2.76
N ALA A 263 6.35 9.03 -2.84
CA ALA A 263 5.89 9.65 -4.08
C ALA A 263 6.97 9.67 -5.18
N GLU A 264 8.24 9.78 -4.79
CA GLU A 264 9.36 9.72 -5.73
C GLU A 264 9.62 8.28 -6.17
N ILE A 265 9.55 7.34 -5.23
CA ILE A 265 9.67 5.91 -5.52
C ILE A 265 8.61 5.49 -6.53
N GLU A 266 7.34 5.89 -6.32
CA GLU A 266 6.25 5.59 -7.25
C GLU A 266 6.50 6.17 -8.65
N ARG A 267 7.02 7.40 -8.74
CA ARG A 267 7.39 8.01 -10.03
C ARG A 267 8.51 7.24 -10.73
N ILE A 268 9.53 6.82 -9.97
CA ILE A 268 10.65 6.05 -10.52
C ILE A 268 10.18 4.66 -10.99
N GLU A 269 9.31 4.01 -10.24
CA GLU A 269 8.71 2.72 -10.63
C GLU A 269 7.90 2.85 -11.93
N LEU A 270 7.04 3.87 -12.02
CA LEU A 270 6.28 4.15 -13.24
C LEU A 270 7.18 4.51 -14.43
N ALA A 271 8.22 5.32 -14.20
CA ALA A 271 9.16 5.68 -15.25
C ALA A 271 9.96 4.46 -15.72
N GLY A 272 10.37 3.57 -14.79
CA GLY A 272 11.00 2.29 -15.14
C GLY A 272 10.08 1.35 -15.92
N LEU A 273 8.77 1.37 -15.62
CA LEU A 273 7.77 0.58 -16.36
C LEU A 273 7.57 1.12 -17.80
N LEU A 274 7.72 2.42 -18.00
CA LEU A 274 7.44 3.12 -19.25
C LEU A 274 8.69 3.61 -19.99
N HIS A 275 9.92 3.28 -19.52
CA HIS A 275 11.14 3.83 -20.08
C HIS A 275 11.28 3.58 -21.59
N ASP A 276 10.84 2.43 -22.01
CA ASP A 276 10.89 1.95 -23.40
C ASP A 276 9.61 2.19 -24.22
N ILE A 277 8.60 2.94 -23.68
CA ILE A 277 7.32 3.17 -24.37
C ILE A 277 7.50 3.76 -25.77
N GLY A 278 8.54 4.53 -25.99
CA GLY A 278 8.83 5.17 -27.27
C GLY A 278 9.29 4.22 -28.37
N LYS A 279 9.61 2.96 -28.07
CA LYS A 279 9.90 1.93 -29.07
C LYS A 279 8.72 1.66 -30.00
N ILE A 280 7.50 2.03 -29.61
CA ILE A 280 6.32 2.00 -30.48
C ILE A 280 6.51 2.88 -31.73
N GLY A 281 7.29 3.95 -31.62
CA GLY A 281 7.60 4.87 -32.73
C GLY A 281 8.77 4.41 -33.61
N VAL A 282 9.44 3.31 -33.26
CA VAL A 282 10.54 2.74 -34.05
C VAL A 282 9.96 1.76 -35.08
N GLU A 283 10.46 1.83 -36.31
CA GLU A 283 10.03 0.94 -37.40
C GLU A 283 10.31 -0.54 -37.07
N ASP A 284 9.36 -1.41 -37.37
CA ASP A 284 9.46 -2.87 -37.07
C ASP A 284 10.69 -3.53 -37.70
N ARG A 285 11.11 -3.08 -38.88
CA ARG A 285 12.32 -3.60 -39.55
C ARG A 285 13.61 -3.35 -38.76
N ILE A 286 13.62 -2.30 -37.93
CA ILE A 286 14.76 -1.94 -37.07
C ILE A 286 14.61 -2.67 -35.72
N LEU A 287 13.43 -2.59 -35.13
CA LEU A 287 13.15 -3.15 -33.79
C LEU A 287 13.29 -4.68 -33.77
N MET A 288 12.82 -5.36 -34.84
CA MET A 288 12.84 -6.83 -34.94
C MET A 288 14.05 -7.39 -35.70
N LYS A 289 15.05 -6.54 -36.05
CA LYS A 289 16.20 -6.99 -36.85
C LYS A 289 17.02 -8.03 -36.07
N PRO A 290 17.20 -9.26 -36.60
CA PRO A 290 17.92 -10.31 -35.87
C PRO A 290 19.46 -10.14 -35.92
N LEU A 291 19.93 -9.14 -36.65
CA LEU A 291 21.35 -8.81 -36.82
C LEU A 291 21.68 -7.52 -36.10
N ARG A 292 22.98 -7.22 -35.94
CA ARG A 292 23.40 -5.93 -35.42
C ARG A 292 22.88 -4.78 -36.28
N LEU A 293 22.36 -3.73 -35.64
CA LEU A 293 21.95 -2.49 -36.30
C LEU A 293 23.18 -1.80 -36.88
N ASP A 294 23.05 -1.28 -38.11
CA ASP A 294 24.04 -0.38 -38.69
C ASP A 294 23.97 1.00 -38.02
N GLN A 295 24.80 1.94 -38.43
CA GLN A 295 24.94 3.24 -37.79
C GLN A 295 23.66 4.08 -37.90
N ASP A 296 23.01 4.08 -39.08
CA ASP A 296 21.79 4.83 -39.34
C ASP A 296 20.60 4.23 -38.53
N GLU A 297 20.50 2.90 -38.50
CA GLU A 297 19.50 2.19 -37.74
C GLU A 297 19.68 2.39 -36.20
N GLN A 298 20.94 2.44 -35.72
CA GLN A 298 21.23 2.76 -34.32
C GLN A 298 20.79 4.18 -33.97
N GLU A 299 21.00 5.14 -34.88
CA GLU A 299 20.56 6.51 -34.66
C GLU A 299 19.03 6.62 -34.60
N LEU A 300 18.31 5.87 -35.44
CA LEU A 300 16.85 5.79 -35.37
C LEU A 300 16.38 5.11 -34.08
N MET A 301 17.04 4.03 -33.64
CA MET A 301 16.75 3.39 -32.38
C MET A 301 16.99 4.34 -31.19
N ARG A 302 18.05 5.13 -31.21
CA ARG A 302 18.35 6.14 -30.16
C ARG A 302 17.29 7.23 -30.00
N ARG A 303 16.33 7.33 -30.92
CA ARG A 303 15.22 8.30 -30.81
C ARG A 303 14.07 7.84 -29.89
N HIS A 304 14.05 6.55 -29.48
CA HIS A 304 12.92 6.08 -28.65
C HIS A 304 12.75 6.84 -27.33
N PRO A 305 13.77 7.36 -26.61
CA PRO A 305 13.53 8.18 -25.42
C PRO A 305 12.77 9.47 -25.75
N ILE A 306 13.07 10.10 -26.91
CA ILE A 306 12.37 11.30 -27.38
C ILE A 306 10.90 10.97 -27.71
N TYR A 307 10.67 9.86 -28.42
CA TYR A 307 9.30 9.39 -28.71
C TYR A 307 8.55 9.06 -27.43
N GLY A 308 9.21 8.40 -26.46
CA GLY A 308 8.64 8.11 -25.14
C GLY A 308 8.23 9.38 -24.40
N ALA A 309 9.10 10.37 -24.34
CA ALA A 309 8.83 11.67 -23.77
C ALA A 309 7.61 12.33 -24.42
N SER A 310 7.54 12.33 -25.75
CA SER A 310 6.42 12.91 -26.51
C SER A 310 5.09 12.18 -26.30
N ILE A 311 5.11 10.86 -26.06
CA ILE A 311 3.91 10.06 -25.74
C ILE A 311 3.39 10.38 -24.34
N LEU A 312 4.29 10.61 -23.37
CA LEU A 312 3.92 10.84 -21.97
C LEU A 312 3.50 12.29 -21.68
N GLU A 313 4.06 13.26 -22.40
CA GLU A 313 3.87 14.69 -22.14
C GLU A 313 2.40 15.18 -22.12
N PRO A 314 1.49 14.73 -23.02
CA PRO A 314 0.11 15.19 -23.01
C PRO A 314 -0.67 14.79 -21.75
N SER A 315 -0.27 13.71 -21.07
CA SER A 315 -0.94 13.21 -19.88
C SER A 315 -0.46 13.93 -18.63
N ALA A 316 -1.34 14.67 -17.95
CA ALA A 316 -1.02 15.34 -16.69
C ALA A 316 -0.49 14.36 -15.62
N ALA A 317 -0.99 13.12 -15.60
CA ALA A 317 -0.57 12.07 -14.68
C ALA A 317 0.84 11.52 -14.98
N LEU A 318 1.24 11.50 -16.27
CA LEU A 318 2.52 10.94 -16.72
C LEU A 318 3.59 12.00 -16.98
N ARG A 319 3.20 13.26 -17.11
CA ARG A 319 4.13 14.38 -17.35
C ARG A 319 5.31 14.45 -16.36
N PRO A 320 5.15 14.16 -15.05
CA PRO A 320 6.29 14.12 -14.13
C PRO A 320 7.35 13.06 -14.47
N LEU A 321 7.04 12.08 -15.32
CA LEU A 321 7.96 11.01 -15.73
C LEU A 321 8.78 11.37 -16.97
N VAL A 322 8.37 12.40 -17.72
CA VAL A 322 8.93 12.75 -19.04
C VAL A 322 10.44 12.89 -18.98
N GLN A 323 10.97 13.65 -18.03
CA GLN A 323 12.40 13.86 -17.89
C GLN A 323 13.16 12.57 -17.53
N MET A 324 12.53 11.69 -16.75
CA MET A 324 13.15 10.41 -16.38
C MET A 324 13.22 9.47 -17.58
N VAL A 325 12.18 9.45 -18.40
CA VAL A 325 12.10 8.61 -19.62
C VAL A 325 12.97 9.20 -20.73
N LEU A 326 13.02 10.53 -20.90
CA LEU A 326 13.85 11.17 -21.91
C LEU A 326 15.34 10.87 -21.73
N HIS A 327 15.81 10.85 -20.47
CA HIS A 327 17.23 10.79 -20.16
C HIS A 327 17.71 9.43 -19.60
N HIS A 328 16.93 8.35 -19.75
CA HIS A 328 17.29 7.04 -19.18
C HIS A 328 18.49 6.36 -19.90
N HIS A 329 18.95 6.89 -21.01
CA HIS A 329 20.17 6.46 -21.70
C HIS A 329 21.34 7.46 -21.60
N GLU A 330 21.23 8.45 -20.71
CA GLU A 330 22.36 9.31 -20.41
C GLU A 330 23.39 8.56 -19.56
N ASN A 331 24.65 8.61 -19.96
CA ASN A 331 25.77 8.06 -19.20
C ASN A 331 26.26 9.07 -18.18
N PHE A 332 26.69 8.61 -17.01
CA PHE A 332 27.11 9.50 -15.92
C PHE A 332 28.26 10.45 -16.31
N ASP A 333 29.13 10.05 -17.26
CA ASP A 333 30.24 10.83 -17.79
C ASP A 333 29.85 11.79 -18.93
N GLY A 334 28.58 11.80 -19.37
CA GLY A 334 28.08 12.65 -20.46
C GLY A 334 28.27 12.10 -21.87
N THR A 335 28.64 10.83 -22.03
CA THR A 335 28.76 10.15 -23.35
C THR A 335 27.47 9.51 -23.82
N GLY A 336 26.36 9.69 -23.07
CA GLY A 336 25.05 9.16 -23.35
C GLY A 336 24.25 9.97 -24.37
N TYR A 337 22.96 9.71 -24.45
CA TYR A 337 22.01 10.40 -25.33
C TYR A 337 20.66 10.57 -24.64
N PRO A 338 19.79 11.52 -25.08
CA PRO A 338 19.87 12.33 -26.31
C PRO A 338 20.65 13.66 -26.16
N GLU A 339 20.87 14.15 -24.95
CA GLU A 339 21.41 15.52 -24.71
C GLU A 339 22.88 15.52 -24.24
N GLY A 340 23.42 14.37 -23.86
CA GLY A 340 24.77 14.25 -23.31
C GLY A 340 24.91 14.87 -21.93
N LEU A 341 23.87 14.78 -21.10
CA LEU A 341 23.89 15.28 -19.73
C LEU A 341 24.92 14.54 -18.87
N ARG A 342 25.53 15.25 -17.91
CA ARG A 342 26.61 14.67 -17.10
C ARG A 342 26.31 14.77 -15.61
N GLY A 343 26.62 13.70 -14.86
CA GLY A 343 26.58 13.68 -13.41
C GLY A 343 25.21 13.99 -12.85
N ASP A 344 25.14 14.95 -11.95
CA ASP A 344 23.89 15.35 -11.28
C ASP A 344 22.93 16.18 -12.17
N ALA A 345 23.34 16.57 -13.38
CA ALA A 345 22.43 17.16 -14.38
C ALA A 345 21.44 16.12 -14.93
N ILE A 346 21.79 14.81 -14.87
CA ILE A 346 20.90 13.72 -15.24
C ILE A 346 19.86 13.55 -14.12
N PRO A 347 18.56 13.51 -14.43
CA PRO A 347 17.51 13.26 -13.42
C PRO A 347 17.83 12.00 -12.59
N LEU A 348 17.62 12.05 -11.28
CA LEU A 348 17.95 10.94 -10.38
C LEU A 348 17.23 9.64 -10.81
N GLY A 349 15.95 9.75 -11.20
CA GLY A 349 15.18 8.59 -11.69
C GLY A 349 15.83 7.96 -12.94
N SER A 350 16.31 8.76 -13.89
CA SER A 350 17.00 8.26 -15.09
C SER A 350 18.28 7.51 -14.71
N ARG A 351 19.07 8.07 -13.77
CA ARG A 351 20.29 7.40 -13.26
C ARG A 351 19.98 6.07 -12.57
N ILE A 352 18.85 5.97 -11.89
CA ILE A 352 18.40 4.72 -11.25
C ILE A 352 17.92 3.72 -12.32
N ILE A 353 17.14 4.17 -13.30
CA ILE A 353 16.58 3.32 -14.35
C ILE A 353 17.69 2.70 -15.21
N ILE A 354 18.71 3.44 -15.63
CA ILE A 354 19.81 2.89 -16.44
C ILE A 354 20.59 1.79 -15.70
N VAL A 355 20.75 1.91 -14.38
CA VAL A 355 21.38 0.86 -13.56
C VAL A 355 20.47 -0.34 -13.43
N ALA A 356 19.18 -0.14 -13.21
CA ALA A 356 18.18 -1.19 -13.09
C ALA A 356 18.01 -1.96 -14.39
N ASP A 357 17.94 -1.27 -15.53
CA ASP A 357 17.86 -1.85 -16.86
C ASP A 357 19.11 -2.68 -17.18
N ALA A 358 20.31 -2.11 -16.97
CA ALA A 358 21.56 -2.83 -17.21
C ALA A 358 21.66 -4.10 -16.34
N TYR A 359 21.28 -4.01 -15.06
CA TYR A 359 21.29 -5.16 -14.15
C TYR A 359 20.29 -6.23 -14.59
N GLU A 360 19.06 -5.84 -14.88
CA GLU A 360 18.02 -6.75 -15.41
C GLU A 360 18.48 -7.43 -16.70
N ALA A 361 19.01 -6.64 -17.63
CA ALA A 361 19.51 -7.14 -18.91
C ALA A 361 20.63 -8.17 -18.76
N MET A 362 21.43 -8.09 -17.71
CA MET A 362 22.51 -9.03 -17.42
C MET A 362 22.05 -10.27 -16.67
N THR A 363 21.02 -10.16 -15.85
CA THR A 363 20.56 -11.23 -14.96
C THR A 363 19.37 -12.01 -15.48
N SER A 364 18.74 -11.58 -16.60
CA SER A 364 17.65 -12.27 -17.28
C SER A 364 18.13 -13.00 -18.54
N ASP A 365 17.52 -14.15 -18.81
CA ASP A 365 17.73 -14.88 -20.06
C ASP A 365 17.11 -14.09 -21.22
N ARG A 366 17.88 -13.91 -22.30
CA ARG A 366 17.42 -13.32 -23.56
C ARG A 366 17.46 -14.37 -24.67
N ILE A 367 16.67 -14.17 -25.73
CA ILE A 367 16.57 -15.11 -26.85
C ILE A 367 17.96 -15.51 -27.41
N TYR A 368 18.89 -14.55 -27.38
CA TYR A 368 20.24 -14.75 -27.97
C TYR A 368 21.35 -14.83 -26.92
N ARG A 369 21.05 -14.71 -25.62
CA ARG A 369 22.08 -14.70 -24.55
C ARG A 369 21.50 -15.18 -23.23
N LYS A 370 22.18 -16.15 -22.62
CA LYS A 370 21.88 -16.57 -21.25
C LYS A 370 22.30 -15.51 -20.21
N ALA A 371 21.59 -15.46 -19.10
CA ALA A 371 21.94 -14.66 -17.95
C ALA A 371 23.38 -14.95 -17.49
N ILE A 372 24.13 -13.90 -17.15
CA ILE A 372 25.51 -14.05 -16.64
C ILE A 372 25.60 -14.27 -15.14
N GLY A 373 24.46 -14.16 -14.45
CA GLY A 373 24.36 -14.26 -13.00
C GLY A 373 24.66 -12.96 -12.26
N HIS A 374 24.24 -12.92 -11.00
CA HIS A 374 24.28 -11.70 -10.17
C HIS A 374 25.70 -11.20 -9.88
N GLU A 375 26.65 -12.10 -9.57
CA GLU A 375 28.03 -11.72 -9.28
C GLU A 375 28.69 -11.00 -10.46
N LYS A 376 28.60 -11.61 -11.65
CA LYS A 376 29.17 -11.00 -12.86
C LYS A 376 28.43 -9.72 -13.26
N ALA A 377 27.14 -9.63 -13.03
CA ALA A 377 26.39 -8.38 -13.27
C ALA A 377 26.92 -7.26 -12.35
N MET A 378 27.16 -7.54 -11.09
CA MET A 378 27.74 -6.58 -10.17
C MET A 378 29.17 -6.17 -10.53
N GLU A 379 30.00 -7.11 -10.99
CA GLU A 379 31.34 -6.79 -11.53
C GLU A 379 31.26 -5.80 -12.72
N GLN A 380 30.28 -5.99 -13.62
CA GLN A 380 30.08 -5.07 -14.74
C GLN A 380 29.61 -3.70 -14.26
N LEU A 381 28.64 -3.63 -13.34
CA LEU A 381 28.21 -2.35 -12.77
C LEU A 381 29.36 -1.62 -12.08
N ALA A 382 30.20 -2.34 -11.33
CA ALA A 382 31.37 -1.79 -10.66
C ALA A 382 32.43 -1.28 -11.67
N LYS A 383 32.65 -2.01 -12.77
CA LYS A 383 33.59 -1.66 -13.82
C LYS A 383 33.22 -0.33 -14.53
N TYR A 384 31.93 -0.11 -14.76
CA TYR A 384 31.44 1.10 -15.47
C TYR A 384 30.96 2.20 -14.50
N LYS A 385 31.25 2.07 -13.22
CA LYS A 385 30.98 3.05 -12.20
C LYS A 385 31.73 4.37 -12.46
N GLY A 386 30.99 5.48 -12.50
CA GLY A 386 31.53 6.81 -12.82
C GLY A 386 31.67 7.08 -14.33
N ILE A 387 31.45 6.06 -15.18
CA ILE A 387 31.41 6.18 -16.65
C ILE A 387 29.94 6.15 -17.08
N GLN A 388 29.35 4.99 -17.10
CA GLN A 388 27.93 4.81 -17.45
C GLN A 388 27.01 5.00 -16.24
N PHE A 389 27.40 4.53 -15.05
CA PHE A 389 26.56 4.43 -13.87
C PHE A 389 26.98 5.40 -12.75
N ASP A 390 25.99 5.99 -12.09
CA ASP A 390 26.21 6.80 -10.90
C ASP A 390 26.81 5.95 -9.76
N PRO A 391 27.98 6.36 -9.21
CA PRO A 391 28.61 5.65 -8.11
C PRO A 391 27.73 5.48 -6.85
N LYS A 392 26.80 6.42 -6.60
CA LYS A 392 25.90 6.35 -5.44
C LYS A 392 24.86 5.24 -5.64
N ILE A 393 24.35 5.10 -6.86
CA ILE A 393 23.32 4.11 -7.19
C ILE A 393 23.91 2.71 -7.24
N VAL A 394 25.11 2.55 -7.83
CA VAL A 394 25.82 1.26 -7.80
C VAL A 394 26.07 0.79 -6.35
N ARG A 395 26.46 1.70 -5.46
CA ARG A 395 26.59 1.36 -4.02
C ARG A 395 25.26 0.96 -3.38
N ALA A 396 24.16 1.62 -3.76
CA ALA A 396 22.84 1.29 -3.21
C ALA A 396 22.40 -0.13 -3.61
N ILE A 397 22.61 -0.55 -4.86
CA ILE A 397 22.30 -1.90 -5.32
C ILE A 397 23.23 -2.96 -4.67
N GLU A 398 24.55 -2.66 -4.51
CA GLU A 398 25.49 -3.49 -3.77
C GLU A 398 25.01 -3.76 -2.33
N GLN A 399 24.62 -2.69 -1.62
CA GLN A 399 24.12 -2.80 -0.25
C GLN A 399 22.80 -3.56 -0.15
N LEU A 400 21.90 -3.38 -1.14
CA LEU A 400 20.63 -4.08 -1.18
C LEU A 400 20.82 -5.58 -1.34
N LEU A 401 21.69 -5.99 -2.28
CA LEU A 401 22.04 -7.39 -2.52
C LEU A 401 22.78 -8.02 -1.33
N ALA A 402 23.68 -7.27 -0.70
CA ALA A 402 24.38 -7.75 0.50
C ALA A 402 23.43 -8.00 1.69
N LYS A 403 22.31 -7.22 1.79
CA LYS A 403 21.33 -7.37 2.87
C LYS A 403 20.28 -8.44 2.61
N ARG A 404 19.85 -8.63 1.37
CA ARG A 404 18.67 -9.44 1.01
C ARG A 404 18.97 -10.56 0.02
N GLY A 405 20.21 -10.63 -0.51
CA GLY A 405 20.54 -11.54 -1.60
C GLY A 405 19.85 -11.15 -2.93
N PRO A 406 20.05 -11.98 -3.97
CA PRO A 406 19.39 -11.80 -5.27
C PRO A 406 17.86 -11.81 -5.20
N GLU A 407 17.27 -12.48 -4.22
CA GLU A 407 15.83 -12.56 -3.94
C GLU A 407 15.21 -11.16 -3.69
N ALA A 408 16.05 -10.13 -3.40
CA ALA A 408 15.60 -8.74 -3.29
C ALA A 408 14.88 -8.24 -4.54
N PHE A 409 15.17 -8.85 -5.69
CA PHE A 409 14.64 -8.52 -7.03
C PHE A 409 13.82 -9.65 -7.63
N GLU A 410 13.74 -10.83 -6.98
CA GLU A 410 12.90 -11.92 -7.45
C GLU A 410 11.44 -11.48 -7.38
N VAL A 411 10.84 -11.55 -8.52
CA VAL A 411 9.42 -11.32 -8.72
C VAL A 411 8.74 -12.66 -8.46
N SER A 412 7.89 -12.71 -7.44
CA SER A 412 6.89 -13.77 -7.38
C SER A 412 6.05 -13.68 -8.65
N ASP A 413 6.27 -14.60 -9.53
CA ASP A 413 5.46 -15.02 -10.68
C ASP A 413 4.37 -14.02 -11.15
N LEU A 414 4.74 -13.15 -12.08
CA LEU A 414 3.78 -12.78 -13.11
C LEU A 414 3.49 -14.07 -13.86
N PRO A 415 2.23 -14.53 -13.90
CA PRO A 415 1.91 -15.72 -14.69
C PRO A 415 2.44 -15.48 -16.11
N PRO A 416 3.13 -16.45 -16.72
CA PRO A 416 3.60 -16.29 -18.08
C PRO A 416 2.40 -15.89 -18.93
N ILE A 417 2.55 -14.86 -19.78
CA ILE A 417 1.55 -14.60 -20.81
C ILE A 417 1.50 -15.85 -21.64
N ASN A 418 0.54 -16.70 -21.35
CA ASN A 418 0.33 -17.90 -22.13
C ASN A 418 -0.23 -17.40 -23.46
N TYR A 419 0.49 -17.59 -24.57
CA TYR A 419 -0.09 -17.46 -25.90
C TYR A 419 -1.06 -18.63 -26.08
N GLU A 420 -2.16 -18.52 -25.33
CA GLU A 420 -3.28 -19.42 -25.54
C GLU A 420 -3.74 -19.25 -26.99
N THR A 421 -3.94 -20.36 -27.65
CA THR A 421 -4.68 -20.33 -28.92
C THR A 421 -6.03 -19.67 -28.66
N LEU A 422 -6.61 -19.02 -29.66
CA LEU A 422 -7.92 -18.37 -29.52
C LEU A 422 -8.98 -19.33 -28.90
N ALA A 423 -8.85 -20.62 -29.16
CA ALA A 423 -9.71 -21.66 -28.59
C ALA A 423 -9.49 -21.83 -27.08
N GLN A 424 -8.24 -21.83 -26.60
CA GLN A 424 -7.88 -21.92 -25.19
C GLN A 424 -8.31 -20.64 -24.43
N LEU A 425 -8.08 -19.48 -25.02
CA LEU A 425 -8.54 -18.20 -24.47
C LEU A 425 -10.06 -18.18 -24.31
N ARG A 426 -10.82 -18.59 -25.34
CA ARG A 426 -12.29 -18.70 -25.26
C ARG A 426 -12.73 -19.67 -24.19
N GLN A 427 -12.05 -20.80 -24.03
CA GLN A 427 -12.37 -21.81 -23.01
C GLN A 427 -12.07 -21.30 -21.60
N ARG A 428 -11.00 -20.55 -21.41
CA ARG A 428 -10.68 -19.89 -20.13
C ARG A 428 -11.71 -18.81 -19.78
N LEU A 429 -12.00 -17.90 -20.71
CA LEU A 429 -13.00 -16.84 -20.53
C LEU A 429 -14.43 -17.40 -20.28
N ALA A 430 -14.73 -18.58 -20.81
CA ALA A 430 -16.01 -19.23 -20.54
C ALA A 430 -16.07 -19.90 -19.15
N ARG A 431 -14.94 -20.19 -18.52
CA ARG A 431 -14.83 -20.77 -17.16
C ARG A 431 -14.72 -19.72 -16.06
N GLU A 432 -14.21 -18.55 -16.37
CA GLU A 432 -14.21 -17.42 -15.45
C GLU A 432 -15.64 -16.86 -15.42
N PRO A 433 -16.36 -16.88 -14.27
CA PRO A 433 -17.62 -16.21 -14.19
C PRO A 433 -17.35 -14.73 -14.48
N LEU A 434 -17.85 -14.24 -15.62
CA LEU A 434 -17.99 -12.81 -15.83
C LEU A 434 -18.61 -12.28 -14.54
N VAL A 435 -17.96 -11.31 -13.91
CA VAL A 435 -18.59 -10.51 -12.87
C VAL A 435 -19.80 -9.88 -13.53
N ARG A 436 -20.91 -10.64 -13.53
CA ARG A 436 -22.20 -10.18 -14.03
C ARG A 436 -22.64 -9.09 -13.09
N ASP A 437 -22.60 -7.89 -13.63
CA ASP A 437 -23.46 -6.75 -13.34
C ASP A 437 -24.12 -6.75 -11.96
N ALA A 438 -23.47 -6.08 -11.02
CA ALA A 438 -24.14 -5.52 -9.85
C ALA A 438 -24.92 -4.23 -10.22
N HIS A 439 -25.44 -4.14 -11.45
CA HIS A 439 -26.27 -3.03 -11.92
C HIS A 439 -27.45 -3.53 -12.76
N ALA A 440 -28.31 -4.36 -12.15
CA ALA A 440 -29.66 -4.54 -12.64
C ALA A 440 -30.53 -4.99 -11.46
N GLY A 441 -31.20 -4.04 -10.82
CA GLY A 441 -32.20 -4.27 -9.78
C GLY A 441 -32.28 -3.11 -8.82
#